data_25d14d594f69ee37373329b6f83126c8
#
_entry.id   25d14d594f69ee37373329b6f83126c8
#
_cell.length_a   1.000
_cell.length_b   1.000
_cell.length_c   1.000
_cell.angle_alpha   90.00
_cell.angle_beta   90.00
_cell.angle_gamma   90.00
#
_symmetry.space_group_name_H-M   'P 1'
#
loop_
_entity.id
_entity.type
_entity.pdbx_description
1 polymer ?
#
loop_
_entity_poly.entity_id
_entity_poly.type
_entity_poly.pdbx_seq_one_letter_code
_entity_poly.pdbx_strand_id
1 'polypeptide(L)'
;MRQKLAAAGVDVSLLWGRIVELVLCSLDAVHDCFPPQPTCFELFGYDVLIDEHLKPWLIEVNASPSLARDNPLDCVVKEALIADTLALVAPPYFDRVLWHEMLRWRLSAAGGERVRATPAFAAELSALLHGEEHRAYGQAPRRLGGYERIAPGPAWDRVCRRRKEK
;
A
#
# COMPACT_ATOMS: atom_id res chain seq x y z
N MET A 1 -7.56 19.51 10.74
CA MET A 1 -6.32 20.28 10.58
C MET A 1 -6.33 21.11 9.29
N ARG A 2 -6.51 20.56 8.09
CA ARG A 2 -6.53 21.31 6.80
C ARG A 2 -7.47 22.52 6.80
N GLN A 3 -8.71 22.39 7.30
CA GLN A 3 -9.68 23.50 7.37
C GLN A 3 -9.21 24.65 8.27
N LYS A 4 -8.59 24.35 9.40
CA LYS A 4 -8.06 25.39 10.32
C LYS A 4 -6.88 26.15 9.69
N LEU A 5 -6.00 25.45 8.95
CA LEU A 5 -4.89 26.08 8.24
C LEU A 5 -5.39 26.98 7.09
N ALA A 6 -6.36 26.48 6.30
CA ALA A 6 -6.98 27.27 5.24
C ALA A 6 -7.67 28.54 5.79
N ALA A 7 -8.38 28.42 6.92
CA ALA A 7 -9.00 29.58 7.60
C ALA A 7 -7.96 30.59 8.12
N ALA A 8 -6.75 30.16 8.40
CA ALA A 8 -5.62 31.01 8.77
C ALA A 8 -4.85 31.59 7.56
N GLY A 9 -5.37 31.43 6.33
CA GLY A 9 -4.76 31.96 5.11
C GLY A 9 -3.58 31.15 4.58
N VAL A 10 -3.34 29.94 5.09
CA VAL A 10 -2.26 29.07 4.63
C VAL A 10 -2.64 28.38 3.32
N ASP A 11 -1.74 28.41 2.34
CA ASP A 11 -1.86 27.55 1.15
C ASP A 11 -1.62 26.08 1.52
N VAL A 12 -2.73 25.38 1.80
CA VAL A 12 -2.72 23.98 2.23
C VAL A 12 -2.19 23.05 1.13
N SER A 13 -2.39 23.39 -0.15
CA SER A 13 -1.93 22.57 -1.27
C SER A 13 -0.40 22.63 -1.38
N LEU A 14 0.16 23.81 -1.25
CA LEU A 14 1.62 24.01 -1.23
C LEU A 14 2.26 23.30 -0.03
N LEU A 15 1.68 23.44 1.16
CA LEU A 15 2.17 22.79 2.37
C LEU A 15 2.11 21.26 2.22
N TRP A 16 1.00 20.73 1.69
CA TRP A 16 0.85 19.31 1.45
C TRP A 16 1.88 18.78 0.44
N GLY A 17 2.14 19.52 -0.63
CA GLY A 17 3.19 19.20 -1.60
C GLY A 17 4.59 19.09 -0.96
N ARG A 18 4.91 19.99 -0.01
CA ARG A 18 6.17 19.94 0.77
C ARG A 18 6.25 18.70 1.67
N ILE A 19 5.13 18.33 2.31
CA ILE A 19 5.05 17.11 3.14
C ILE A 19 5.26 15.87 2.26
N VAL A 20 4.59 15.80 1.10
CA VAL A 20 4.78 14.70 0.15
C VAL A 20 6.23 14.60 -0.30
N GLU A 21 6.88 15.72 -0.64
CA GLU A 21 8.31 15.73 -1.02
C GLU A 21 9.20 15.21 0.11
N LEU A 22 8.92 15.60 1.38
CA LEU A 22 9.64 15.09 2.55
C LEU A 22 9.52 13.57 2.68
N VAL A 23 8.30 13.03 2.54
CA VAL A 23 8.02 11.58 2.56
C VAL A 23 8.78 10.88 1.42
N LEU A 24 8.71 11.42 0.20
CA LEU A 24 9.40 10.85 -0.96
C LEU A 24 10.92 10.83 -0.78
N CYS A 25 11.51 11.90 -0.21
CA CYS A 25 12.94 11.95 0.09
C CYS A 25 13.35 10.88 1.12
N SER A 26 12.53 10.64 2.14
CA SER A 26 12.82 9.60 3.13
C SER A 26 12.72 8.20 2.54
N LEU A 27 11.74 7.94 1.67
CA LEU A 27 11.60 6.67 0.97
C LEU A 27 12.75 6.45 -0.04
N ASP A 28 13.15 7.49 -0.79
CA ASP A 28 14.27 7.41 -1.72
C ASP A 28 15.60 7.05 -1.02
N ALA A 29 15.78 7.53 0.21
CA ALA A 29 16.99 7.24 0.98
C ALA A 29 17.15 5.75 1.35
N VAL A 30 16.05 5.00 1.43
CA VAL A 30 16.04 3.62 1.92
C VAL A 30 15.47 2.60 0.92
N HIS A 31 14.92 3.02 -0.22
CA HIS A 31 14.19 2.10 -1.12
C HIS A 31 15.07 0.97 -1.66
N ASP A 32 16.38 1.19 -1.83
CA ASP A 32 17.34 0.15 -2.25
C ASP A 32 17.53 -0.95 -1.19
N CYS A 33 17.12 -0.69 0.06
CA CYS A 33 17.20 -1.66 1.16
C CYS A 33 16.00 -2.64 1.16
N PHE A 34 14.93 -2.32 0.44
CA PHE A 34 13.75 -3.18 0.38
C PHE A 34 13.86 -4.19 -0.77
N PRO A 35 13.81 -5.49 -0.48
CA PRO A 35 13.77 -6.49 -1.55
C PRO A 35 12.43 -6.37 -2.31
N PRO A 36 12.45 -6.56 -3.64
CA PRO A 36 11.22 -6.54 -4.44
C PRO A 36 10.35 -7.75 -4.08
N GLN A 37 9.35 -7.55 -3.24
CA GLN A 37 8.39 -8.58 -2.85
C GLN A 37 6.95 -8.11 -3.20
N PRO A 38 6.41 -8.55 -4.34
CA PRO A 38 5.11 -8.08 -4.82
C PRO A 38 3.91 -8.46 -3.93
N THR A 39 4.10 -9.41 -3.00
CA THR A 39 3.08 -9.87 -2.05
C THR A 39 3.17 -9.21 -0.68
N CYS A 40 4.11 -8.30 -0.48
CA CYS A 40 4.32 -7.60 0.78
C CYS A 40 3.94 -6.14 0.67
N PHE A 41 3.43 -5.60 1.75
CA PHE A 41 3.19 -4.17 1.92
C PHE A 41 3.52 -3.78 3.36
N GLU A 42 3.72 -2.50 3.59
CA GLU A 42 3.91 -1.95 4.92
C GLU A 42 3.14 -0.65 5.08
N LEU A 43 2.61 -0.41 6.27
CA LEU A 43 1.92 0.82 6.64
C LEU A 43 2.82 1.62 7.58
N PHE A 44 3.26 2.79 7.15
CA PHE A 44 4.10 3.68 7.95
C PHE A 44 3.29 4.83 8.54
N GLY A 45 3.59 5.18 9.79
CA GLY A 45 3.17 6.43 10.39
C GLY A 45 4.29 7.47 10.34
N TYR A 46 4.05 8.60 9.70
CA TYR A 46 4.99 9.71 9.60
C TYR A 46 4.63 10.81 10.60
N ASP A 47 5.54 11.11 11.53
CA ASP A 47 5.41 12.24 12.42
C ASP A 47 6.14 13.45 11.83
N VAL A 48 5.36 14.47 11.48
CA VAL A 48 5.84 15.67 10.79
C VAL A 48 5.51 16.91 11.61
N LEU A 49 6.53 17.66 11.97
CA LEU A 49 6.39 18.99 12.57
C LEU A 49 6.36 20.07 11.49
N ILE A 50 5.47 21.03 11.60
CA ILE A 50 5.40 22.20 10.73
C ILE A 50 5.83 23.40 11.54
N ASP A 51 6.90 24.09 11.13
CA ASP A 51 7.40 25.29 11.81
C ASP A 51 6.60 26.57 11.45
N GLU A 52 6.98 27.68 12.04
CA GLU A 52 6.36 29.00 11.82
C GLU A 52 6.48 29.51 10.37
N HIS A 53 7.45 29.00 9.62
CA HIS A 53 7.66 29.30 8.20
C HIS A 53 6.96 28.31 7.27
N LEU A 54 6.08 27.45 7.80
CA LEU A 54 5.37 26.40 7.07
C LEU A 54 6.33 25.41 6.40
N LYS A 55 7.51 25.19 6.99
CA LYS A 55 8.44 24.16 6.58
C LYS A 55 8.14 22.86 7.35
N PRO A 56 7.92 21.73 6.65
CA PRO A 56 7.77 20.44 7.32
C PRO A 56 9.14 19.88 7.71
N TRP A 57 9.19 19.28 8.89
CA TRP A 57 10.33 18.57 9.44
C TRP A 57 9.93 17.15 9.78
N LEU A 58 10.68 16.17 9.32
CA LEU A 58 10.48 14.79 9.70
C LEU A 58 11.02 14.57 11.12
N ILE A 59 10.16 14.12 11.99
CA ILE A 59 10.54 13.75 13.36
C ILE A 59 10.89 12.28 13.43
N GLU A 60 9.95 11.41 13.00
CA GLU A 60 10.17 9.95 12.99
C GLU A 60 9.26 9.25 11.98
N VAL A 61 9.61 7.99 11.68
CA VAL A 61 8.81 7.08 10.87
C VAL A 61 8.54 5.81 11.68
N ASN A 62 7.29 5.52 11.91
CA ASN A 62 6.84 4.35 12.68
C ASN A 62 6.43 3.23 11.73
N ALA A 63 7.13 2.08 11.76
CA ALA A 63 6.81 0.90 10.96
C ALA A 63 5.55 0.18 11.46
N SER A 64 5.10 0.45 12.69
CA SER A 64 3.88 -0.12 13.27
C SER A 64 3.09 0.98 13.96
N PRO A 65 2.43 1.88 13.20
CA PRO A 65 1.68 2.96 13.79
C PRO A 65 0.51 2.43 14.64
N SER A 66 0.22 3.10 15.75
CA SER A 66 -0.87 2.71 16.64
C SER A 66 -2.22 2.79 15.94
N LEU A 67 -2.92 1.66 15.92
CA LEU A 67 -4.30 1.55 15.44
C LEU A 67 -5.32 1.54 16.59
N ALA A 68 -4.90 1.85 17.83
CA ALA A 68 -5.80 2.00 18.97
C ALA A 68 -6.85 3.09 18.72
N ARG A 69 -8.08 2.87 19.19
CA ARG A 69 -9.24 3.75 18.97
C ARG A 69 -9.64 4.40 20.29
N ASP A 70 -8.80 5.29 20.77
CA ASP A 70 -8.92 5.86 22.12
C ASP A 70 -9.98 6.99 22.21
N ASN A 71 -10.39 7.52 21.04
CA ASN A 71 -11.41 8.56 20.95
C ASN A 71 -12.26 8.43 19.69
N PRO A 72 -13.42 9.12 19.57
CA PRO A 72 -14.31 9.02 18.42
C PRO A 72 -13.66 9.40 17.08
N LEU A 73 -12.70 10.34 17.07
CA LEU A 73 -11.99 10.72 15.85
C LEU A 73 -11.08 9.59 15.37
N ASP A 74 -10.39 8.91 16.31
CA ASP A 74 -9.58 7.75 16.00
C ASP A 74 -10.41 6.64 15.38
N CYS A 75 -11.61 6.37 15.91
CA CYS A 75 -12.51 5.37 15.35
C CYS A 75 -12.77 5.66 13.86
N VAL A 76 -13.22 6.87 13.54
CA VAL A 76 -13.57 7.25 12.17
C VAL A 76 -12.35 7.17 11.23
N VAL A 77 -11.21 7.74 11.66
CA VAL A 77 -10.01 7.83 10.81
C VAL A 77 -9.35 6.47 10.62
N LYS A 78 -9.17 5.72 11.71
CA LYS A 78 -8.44 4.45 11.67
C LYS A 78 -9.26 3.31 11.05
N GLU A 79 -10.59 3.31 11.25
CA GLU A 79 -11.46 2.35 10.56
C GLU A 79 -11.46 2.58 9.04
N ALA A 80 -11.59 3.83 8.61
CA ALA A 80 -11.48 4.18 7.19
C ALA A 80 -10.10 3.81 6.62
N LEU A 81 -9.02 4.12 7.35
CA LEU A 81 -7.66 3.78 6.95
C LEU A 81 -7.49 2.27 6.71
N ILE A 82 -7.94 1.43 7.64
CA ILE A 82 -7.83 -0.02 7.52
C ILE A 82 -8.70 -0.56 6.38
N ALA A 83 -9.94 -0.08 6.24
CA ALA A 83 -10.82 -0.48 5.15
C ALA A 83 -10.22 -0.15 3.78
N ASP A 84 -9.69 1.06 3.63
CA ASP A 84 -9.03 1.51 2.40
C ASP A 84 -7.71 0.77 2.14
N THR A 85 -6.94 0.45 3.19
CA THR A 85 -5.72 -0.37 3.07
C THR A 85 -6.04 -1.76 2.54
N LEU A 86 -7.05 -2.43 3.08
CA LEU A 86 -7.47 -3.76 2.63
C LEU A 86 -7.99 -3.71 1.18
N ALA A 87 -8.76 -2.69 0.82
CA ALA A 87 -9.23 -2.49 -0.55
C ALA A 87 -8.08 -2.20 -1.52
N LEU A 88 -7.06 -1.44 -1.09
CA LEU A 88 -5.89 -1.10 -1.87
C LEU A 88 -4.98 -2.31 -2.11
N VAL A 89 -4.68 -3.06 -1.05
CA VAL A 89 -3.82 -4.25 -1.09
C VAL A 89 -4.53 -5.40 -1.79
N ALA A 90 -5.86 -5.49 -1.65
CA ALA A 90 -6.70 -6.55 -2.20
C ALA A 90 -6.06 -7.93 -1.99
N PRO A 91 -5.87 -8.37 -0.73
CA PRO A 91 -5.27 -9.66 -0.46
C PRO A 91 -6.09 -10.76 -1.15
N PRO A 92 -5.44 -11.78 -1.75
CA PRO A 92 -6.17 -12.85 -2.40
C PRO A 92 -7.09 -13.55 -1.39
N TYR A 93 -8.34 -13.74 -1.78
CA TYR A 93 -9.26 -14.54 -0.97
C TYR A 93 -8.84 -16.01 -1.05
N PHE A 94 -8.52 -16.59 0.08
CA PHE A 94 -8.13 -17.98 0.17
C PHE A 94 -9.28 -18.82 0.76
N ASP A 95 -10.07 -19.44 -0.13
CA ASP A 95 -11.06 -20.43 0.27
C ASP A 95 -10.41 -21.78 0.51
N ARG A 96 -10.20 -22.09 1.80
CA ARG A 96 -9.57 -23.33 2.23
C ARG A 96 -10.38 -24.57 1.86
N VAL A 97 -11.71 -24.48 1.84
CA VAL A 97 -12.60 -25.60 1.52
C VAL A 97 -12.52 -25.91 0.04
N LEU A 98 -12.68 -24.88 -0.79
CA LEU A 98 -12.60 -25.02 -2.24
C LEU A 98 -11.21 -25.49 -2.69
N TRP A 99 -10.17 -25.02 -2.05
CA TRP A 99 -8.80 -25.49 -2.26
C TRP A 99 -8.64 -26.99 -1.95
N HIS A 100 -9.17 -27.43 -0.81
CA HIS A 100 -9.11 -28.84 -0.40
C HIS A 100 -9.89 -29.74 -1.36
N GLU A 101 -11.09 -29.34 -1.79
CA GLU A 101 -11.90 -30.07 -2.77
C GLU A 101 -11.21 -30.20 -4.12
N MET A 102 -10.62 -29.10 -4.62
CA MET A 102 -9.87 -29.10 -5.87
C MET A 102 -8.67 -30.05 -5.81
N LEU A 103 -7.90 -30.03 -4.72
CA LEU A 103 -6.78 -30.94 -4.51
C LEU A 103 -7.24 -32.40 -4.43
N ARG A 104 -8.31 -32.69 -3.69
CA ARG A 104 -8.87 -34.03 -3.59
C ARG A 104 -9.31 -34.57 -4.96
N TRP A 105 -10.02 -33.75 -5.73
CA TRP A 105 -10.48 -34.13 -7.07
C TRP A 105 -9.29 -34.45 -7.98
N ARG A 106 -8.27 -33.61 -8.00
CA ARG A 106 -7.08 -33.82 -8.83
C ARG A 106 -6.26 -35.04 -8.42
N LEU A 107 -6.09 -35.26 -7.12
CA LEU A 107 -5.38 -36.44 -6.62
C LEU A 107 -6.12 -37.75 -6.96
N SER A 108 -7.45 -37.74 -6.91
CA SER A 108 -8.26 -38.90 -7.28
C SER A 108 -8.27 -39.12 -8.79
N ALA A 109 -8.33 -38.06 -9.59
CA ALA A 109 -8.30 -38.16 -11.06
C ALA A 109 -6.94 -38.61 -11.62
N ALA A 110 -5.85 -38.29 -10.91
CA ALA A 110 -4.49 -38.68 -11.34
C ALA A 110 -4.10 -40.14 -11.06
N GLY A 111 -4.98 -40.94 -10.45
CA GLY A 111 -4.73 -42.36 -10.22
C GLY A 111 -3.45 -42.69 -9.44
N GLY A 112 -2.95 -41.74 -8.61
CA GLY A 112 -1.71 -41.88 -7.87
C GLY A 112 -0.47 -41.31 -8.57
N GLU A 113 -0.57 -40.85 -9.82
CA GLU A 113 0.51 -40.11 -10.46
C GLU A 113 0.73 -38.75 -9.80
N ARG A 114 2.02 -38.34 -9.73
CA ARG A 114 2.36 -36.99 -9.19
C ARG A 114 1.65 -35.92 -10.02
N VAL A 115 0.82 -35.14 -9.37
CA VAL A 115 0.20 -33.92 -9.96
C VAL A 115 1.31 -33.01 -10.46
N ARG A 116 1.49 -32.95 -11.78
CA ARG A 116 2.46 -32.03 -12.39
C ARG A 116 1.85 -30.64 -12.45
N ALA A 117 2.63 -29.63 -12.10
CA ALA A 117 2.26 -28.23 -12.30
C ALA A 117 2.20 -27.96 -13.83
N THR A 118 0.99 -28.06 -14.39
CA THR A 118 0.74 -27.68 -15.79
C THR A 118 0.36 -26.20 -15.86
N PRO A 119 0.56 -25.54 -17.03
CA PRO A 119 0.09 -24.16 -17.22
C PRO A 119 -1.42 -24.00 -16.94
N ALA A 120 -2.23 -24.99 -17.28
CA ALA A 120 -3.66 -25.02 -16.98
C ALA A 120 -3.92 -25.06 -15.47
N PHE A 121 -3.18 -25.87 -14.72
CA PHE A 121 -3.28 -25.92 -13.27
C PHE A 121 -2.86 -24.59 -12.61
N ALA A 122 -1.79 -23.99 -13.12
CA ALA A 122 -1.35 -22.68 -12.63
C ALA A 122 -2.41 -21.59 -12.89
N ALA A 123 -3.09 -21.62 -14.03
CA ALA A 123 -4.17 -20.69 -14.35
C ALA A 123 -5.40 -20.89 -13.47
N GLU A 124 -5.84 -22.15 -13.25
CA GLU A 124 -6.94 -22.49 -12.34
C GLU A 124 -6.62 -22.06 -10.91
N LEU A 125 -5.40 -22.33 -10.45
CA LEU A 125 -4.92 -21.92 -9.14
C LEU A 125 -4.90 -20.40 -9.00
N SER A 126 -4.42 -19.70 -10.01
CA SER A 126 -4.41 -18.24 -10.04
C SER A 126 -5.82 -17.66 -9.98
N ALA A 127 -6.76 -18.21 -10.76
CA ALA A 127 -8.16 -17.79 -10.74
C ALA A 127 -8.82 -18.01 -9.36
N LEU A 128 -8.47 -19.10 -8.69
CA LEU A 128 -9.01 -19.48 -7.38
C LEU A 128 -8.45 -18.61 -6.25
N LEU A 129 -7.16 -18.24 -6.34
CA LEU A 129 -6.49 -17.40 -5.33
C LEU A 129 -6.81 -15.92 -5.50
N HIS A 130 -7.05 -15.46 -6.71
CA HIS A 130 -7.19 -14.04 -7.01
C HIS A 130 -8.62 -13.65 -7.43
N GLY A 131 -9.50 -14.62 -7.64
CA GLY A 131 -10.83 -14.40 -8.20
C GLY A 131 -10.77 -13.74 -9.58
N GLU A 132 -11.88 -13.15 -10.02
CA GLU A 132 -11.94 -12.42 -11.28
C GLU A 132 -11.21 -11.07 -11.28
N GLU A 133 -10.81 -10.57 -10.13
CA GLU A 133 -10.18 -9.25 -9.95
C GLU A 133 -8.66 -9.31 -9.77
N HIS A 134 -7.98 -10.24 -10.42
CA HIS A 134 -6.52 -10.29 -10.39
C HIS A 134 -5.93 -9.00 -10.95
N ARG A 135 -5.24 -8.23 -10.07
CA ARG A 135 -4.45 -7.07 -10.49
C ARG A 135 -3.00 -7.50 -10.76
N ALA A 136 -2.48 -7.10 -11.92
CA ALA A 136 -1.06 -7.23 -12.18
C ALA A 136 -0.27 -6.32 -11.22
N TYR A 137 0.95 -6.73 -10.86
CA TYR A 137 1.85 -5.92 -10.05
C TYR A 137 2.04 -4.53 -10.67
N GLY A 138 1.90 -3.49 -9.84
CA GLY A 138 1.99 -2.09 -10.28
C GLY A 138 0.72 -1.51 -10.93
N GLN A 139 -0.29 -2.32 -11.19
CA GLN A 139 -1.57 -1.83 -11.71
C GLN A 139 -2.30 -1.00 -10.66
N ALA A 140 -2.81 0.15 -11.07
CA ALA A 140 -3.59 1.02 -10.19
C ALA A 140 -4.88 0.31 -9.70
N PRO A 141 -5.24 0.44 -8.42
CA PRO A 141 -6.49 -0.10 -7.91
C PRO A 141 -7.69 0.68 -8.47
N ARG A 142 -8.85 0.02 -8.55
CA ARG A 142 -10.10 0.68 -8.98
C ARG A 142 -10.56 1.76 -7.99
N ARG A 143 -10.27 1.58 -6.72
CA ARG A 143 -10.64 2.50 -5.63
C ARG A 143 -9.41 2.78 -4.78
N LEU A 144 -9.12 4.06 -4.57
CA LEU A 144 -8.02 4.51 -3.71
C LEU A 144 -8.50 4.81 -2.28
N GLY A 145 -9.83 5.00 -2.09
CA GLY A 145 -10.35 5.48 -0.81
C GLY A 145 -9.73 6.83 -0.43
N GLY A 146 -9.22 6.95 0.78
CA GLY A 146 -8.48 8.12 1.25
C GLY A 146 -7.01 8.17 0.83
N TYR A 147 -6.51 7.18 0.07
CA TYR A 147 -5.13 7.14 -0.38
C TYR A 147 -4.89 7.97 -1.63
N GLU A 148 -3.73 8.62 -1.68
CA GLU A 148 -3.19 9.30 -2.85
C GLU A 148 -1.90 8.61 -3.28
N ARG A 149 -1.78 8.25 -4.56
CA ARG A 149 -0.54 7.66 -5.07
C ARG A 149 0.51 8.74 -5.32
N ILE A 150 1.58 8.73 -4.55
CA ILE A 150 2.69 9.68 -4.66
C ILE A 150 3.91 9.11 -5.41
N ALA A 151 4.01 7.78 -5.52
CA ALA A 151 5.04 7.07 -6.29
C ALA A 151 4.45 5.81 -6.94
N PRO A 152 4.93 5.38 -8.14
CA PRO A 152 5.73 6.17 -9.06
C PRO A 152 4.96 7.38 -9.61
N GLY A 153 5.69 8.44 -9.99
CA GLY A 153 5.10 9.65 -10.56
C GLY A 153 6.09 10.82 -10.65
N PRO A 154 5.68 11.97 -11.21
CA PRO A 154 6.60 13.08 -11.49
C PRO A 154 7.34 13.63 -10.26
N ALA A 155 6.73 13.60 -9.08
CA ALA A 155 7.38 14.03 -7.85
C ALA A 155 8.49 13.05 -7.43
N TRP A 156 8.21 11.74 -7.50
CA TRP A 156 9.20 10.67 -7.27
C TRP A 156 10.39 10.79 -8.22
N ASP A 157 10.11 10.97 -9.52
CA ASP A 157 11.16 11.09 -10.55
C ASP A 157 12.07 12.28 -10.30
N ARG A 158 11.55 13.39 -9.77
CA ARG A 158 12.36 14.57 -9.38
C ARG A 158 13.29 14.25 -8.20
N VAL A 159 12.78 13.56 -7.19
CA VAL A 159 13.57 13.18 -6.00
C VAL A 159 14.70 12.24 -6.40
N CYS A 160 14.41 11.17 -7.15
CA CYS A 160 15.42 10.22 -7.62
C CYS A 160 16.50 10.86 -8.50
N ARG A 161 16.15 11.84 -9.34
CA ARG A 161 17.14 12.58 -10.14
C ARG A 161 18.09 13.38 -9.27
N ARG A 162 17.59 14.13 -8.29
CA ARG A 162 18.43 14.92 -7.37
C ARG A 162 19.43 14.08 -6.60
N ARG A 163 19.09 12.81 -6.31
CA ARG A 163 20.03 11.89 -5.65
C ARG A 163 21.18 11.48 -6.55
N LYS A 164 20.95 11.30 -7.85
CA LYS A 164 21.97 10.90 -8.81
C LYS A 164 22.94 12.02 -9.20
N GLU A 165 22.56 13.28 -8.92
CA GLU A 165 23.36 14.47 -9.21
C GLU A 165 24.29 14.87 -8.04
N LYS A 166 24.16 14.21 -6.87
CA LYS A 166 25.00 14.38 -5.68
C LYS A 166 26.06 13.30 -5.57
#